data_724a7d13b1457b06b2682c84a122f020
#
_entry.id   724a7d13b1457b06b2682c84a122f020
#
_cell.length_a   1.000
_cell.length_b   1.000
_cell.length_c   1.000
_cell.angle_alpha   90.00
_cell.angle_beta   90.00
_cell.angle_gamma   90.00
#
_symmetry.space_group_name_H-M   'P 1'
#
loop_
_entity.id
_entity.type
_entity.pdbx_description
1 polymer ?
#
loop_
_entity_poly.entity_id
_entity_poly.type
_entity_poly.pdbx_seq_one_letter_code
_entity_poly.pdbx_strand_id
1 'polypeptide(L)'
;GVEATLDEYGYVMGTIPSNCGKENVPAVGFIAHVDTAPDASGADIKPQIIENYDGGDIALQGVPGLALTTADFPEMVQYRGQTLITTDGTTLLGADDKAGVAEIMDAVQYIMEHPEFKHGEIKIGFTPDEEIGRGVVKFDVERFGARYAYTMDGGAAGELEYENFNAAGATVKIQGRNIHPGYAKGKMLNAILIGMELNALLPVDQRPEY
;
A
#
# COMPACT_ATOMS: atom_id res chain seq x y z
N GLY A 1 -19.62 -15.90 -14.24
CA GLY A 1 -18.75 -15.06 -13.44
C GLY A 1 -18.63 -15.60 -12.02
N VAL A 2 -17.76 -15.02 -11.24
CA VAL A 2 -17.58 -15.38 -9.83
C VAL A 2 -18.70 -14.77 -9.02
N GLU A 3 -19.30 -15.52 -8.10
CA GLU A 3 -20.25 -14.97 -7.13
C GLU A 3 -19.49 -14.09 -6.13
N ALA A 4 -19.91 -12.84 -6.03
CA ALA A 4 -19.26 -11.85 -5.17
C ALA A 4 -20.29 -11.01 -4.43
N THR A 5 -19.89 -10.48 -3.28
CA THR A 5 -20.71 -9.60 -2.45
C THR A 5 -19.93 -8.34 -2.12
N LEU A 6 -20.62 -7.20 -2.12
CA LEU A 6 -20.13 -5.93 -1.60
C LEU A 6 -20.93 -5.62 -0.34
N ASP A 7 -20.26 -5.34 0.76
CA ASP A 7 -20.92 -4.97 2.00
C ASP A 7 -21.05 -3.45 2.17
N GLU A 8 -21.72 -3.03 3.26
CA GLU A 8 -21.96 -1.63 3.58
C GLU A 8 -20.70 -0.83 3.92
N TYR A 9 -19.60 -1.52 4.21
CA TYR A 9 -18.30 -0.91 4.56
C TYR A 9 -17.35 -0.84 3.36
N GLY A 10 -17.73 -1.40 2.21
CA GLY A 10 -16.93 -1.38 0.99
C GLY A 10 -16.05 -2.61 0.77
N TYR A 11 -16.15 -3.64 1.62
CA TYR A 11 -15.43 -4.90 1.37
C TYR A 11 -16.12 -5.73 0.29
N VAL A 12 -15.33 -6.21 -0.65
CA VAL A 12 -15.77 -7.17 -1.66
C VAL A 12 -15.24 -8.55 -1.31
N MET A 13 -16.12 -9.54 -1.29
CA MET A 13 -15.71 -10.94 -1.09
C MET A 13 -16.29 -11.81 -2.20
N GLY A 14 -15.42 -12.61 -2.82
CA GLY A 14 -15.75 -13.55 -3.87
C GLY A 14 -15.28 -14.95 -3.56
N THR A 15 -15.90 -15.95 -4.18
CA THR A 15 -15.52 -17.35 -4.01
C THR A 15 -15.51 -18.07 -5.37
N ILE A 16 -14.41 -18.76 -5.66
CA ILE A 16 -14.33 -19.73 -6.74
C ILE A 16 -14.40 -21.12 -6.12
N PRO A 17 -15.45 -21.90 -6.37
CA PRO A 17 -15.59 -23.24 -5.81
C PRO A 17 -14.47 -24.17 -6.27
N SER A 18 -14.06 -25.12 -5.40
CA SER A 18 -13.09 -26.16 -5.76
C SER A 18 -13.56 -26.98 -6.96
N ASN A 19 -12.64 -27.29 -7.87
CA ASN A 19 -12.86 -28.18 -9.00
C ASN A 19 -11.93 -29.41 -9.01
N CYS A 20 -11.12 -29.59 -7.95
CA CYS A 20 -10.13 -30.69 -7.90
C CYS A 20 -10.69 -32.05 -7.53
N GLY A 21 -11.95 -32.11 -7.07
CA GLY A 21 -12.58 -33.36 -6.64
C GLY A 21 -11.95 -34.02 -5.41
N LYS A 22 -11.13 -33.31 -4.67
CA LYS A 22 -10.50 -33.77 -3.42
C LYS A 22 -11.25 -33.21 -2.23
N GLU A 23 -11.44 -34.05 -1.20
CA GLU A 23 -11.99 -33.64 0.08
C GLU A 23 -10.89 -33.00 0.96
N ASN A 24 -11.29 -32.11 1.85
CA ASN A 24 -10.44 -31.49 2.85
C ASN A 24 -9.25 -30.66 2.31
N VAL A 25 -9.35 -30.13 1.09
CA VAL A 25 -8.38 -29.12 0.60
C VAL A 25 -8.73 -27.79 1.24
N PRO A 26 -7.80 -27.17 1.99
CA PRO A 26 -8.09 -25.90 2.64
C PRO A 26 -8.31 -24.79 1.61
N ALA A 27 -9.25 -23.88 1.90
CA ALA A 27 -9.44 -22.69 1.09
C ALA A 27 -8.25 -21.74 1.24
N VAL A 28 -7.82 -21.17 0.12
CA VAL A 28 -6.77 -20.15 0.06
C VAL A 28 -7.37 -18.83 -0.38
N GLY A 29 -7.01 -17.74 0.32
CA GLY A 29 -7.46 -16.39 0.02
C GLY A 29 -6.40 -15.57 -0.70
N PHE A 30 -6.85 -14.63 -1.53
CA PHE A 30 -6.04 -13.56 -2.10
C PHE A 30 -6.72 -12.23 -1.80
N ILE A 31 -5.96 -11.28 -1.27
CA ILE A 31 -6.47 -10.01 -0.79
C ILE A 31 -5.64 -8.88 -1.41
N ALA A 32 -6.31 -7.80 -1.79
CA ALA A 32 -5.69 -6.55 -2.20
C ALA A 32 -6.56 -5.38 -1.75
N HIS A 33 -5.95 -4.18 -1.57
CA HIS A 33 -6.73 -3.00 -1.23
C HIS A 33 -7.04 -2.14 -2.46
N VAL A 34 -8.10 -1.35 -2.36
CA VAL A 34 -8.60 -0.53 -3.49
C VAL A 34 -8.39 0.96 -3.30
N ASP A 35 -8.09 1.40 -2.09
CA ASP A 35 -7.77 2.80 -1.79
C ASP A 35 -6.32 3.14 -2.18
N THR A 36 -6.00 4.40 -2.13
CA THR A 36 -4.66 4.95 -2.38
C THR A 36 -4.29 5.91 -1.27
N ALA A 37 -2.98 6.07 -1.05
CA ALA A 37 -2.44 6.96 -0.04
C ALA A 37 -3.05 8.38 -0.13
N PRO A 38 -3.41 8.99 1.02
CA PRO A 38 -4.05 10.30 1.04
C PRO A 38 -3.07 11.47 0.82
N ASP A 39 -1.78 11.19 0.62
CA ASP A 39 -0.72 12.21 0.52
C ASP A 39 -0.80 13.05 -0.76
N ALA A 40 -1.37 12.48 -1.83
CA ALA A 40 -1.59 13.18 -3.08
C ALA A 40 -2.87 12.70 -3.78
N SER A 41 -3.34 13.45 -4.79
CA SER A 41 -4.54 13.08 -5.54
C SER A 41 -4.37 11.77 -6.30
N GLY A 42 -5.36 10.90 -6.22
CA GLY A 42 -5.51 9.71 -7.06
C GLY A 42 -6.57 9.87 -8.16
N ALA A 43 -7.00 11.11 -8.47
CA ALA A 43 -8.01 11.39 -9.48
C ALA A 43 -7.38 11.81 -10.83
N ASP A 44 -7.98 11.37 -11.93
CA ASP A 44 -7.56 11.71 -13.30
C ASP A 44 -6.10 11.32 -13.60
N ILE A 45 -5.71 10.14 -13.18
CA ILE A 45 -4.34 9.61 -13.34
C ILE A 45 -3.95 9.56 -14.80
N LYS A 46 -2.76 10.05 -15.11
CA LYS A 46 -2.16 10.05 -16.44
C LYS A 46 -0.88 9.21 -16.44
N PRO A 47 -0.97 7.91 -16.69
CA PRO A 47 0.20 7.05 -16.71
C PRO A 47 1.10 7.34 -17.88
N GLN A 48 2.42 7.31 -17.65
CA GLN A 48 3.46 7.33 -18.67
C GLN A 48 4.04 5.92 -18.80
N ILE A 49 4.13 5.43 -20.03
CA ILE A 49 4.73 4.13 -20.34
C ILE A 49 6.13 4.37 -20.89
N ILE A 50 7.14 3.85 -20.21
CA ILE A 50 8.55 3.93 -20.60
C ILE A 50 8.98 2.55 -21.06
N GLU A 51 8.97 2.33 -22.36
CA GLU A 51 9.41 1.08 -22.96
C GLU A 51 10.93 0.99 -22.96
N ASN A 52 11.46 -0.21 -22.66
CA ASN A 52 12.88 -0.50 -22.69
C ASN A 52 13.71 0.54 -21.89
N TYR A 53 13.32 0.75 -20.64
CA TYR A 53 13.96 1.74 -19.76
C TYR A 53 15.48 1.68 -19.81
N ASP A 54 16.14 2.79 -20.01
CA ASP A 54 17.59 2.87 -20.22
C ASP A 54 18.41 2.90 -18.92
N GLY A 55 17.76 3.04 -17.77
CA GLY A 55 18.37 3.14 -16.45
C GLY A 55 18.73 4.57 -16.05
N GLY A 56 18.27 5.59 -16.76
CA GLY A 56 18.44 7.01 -16.45
C GLY A 56 17.27 7.63 -15.69
N ASP A 57 17.29 8.96 -15.56
CA ASP A 57 16.22 9.71 -14.93
C ASP A 57 14.96 9.72 -15.78
N ILE A 58 13.79 9.70 -15.16
CA ILE A 58 12.49 9.72 -15.81
C ILE A 58 11.81 11.06 -15.53
N ALA A 59 11.68 11.90 -16.58
CA ALA A 59 10.92 13.15 -16.47
C ALA A 59 9.41 12.85 -16.31
N LEU A 60 8.76 13.50 -15.34
CA LEU A 60 7.32 13.44 -15.13
C LEU A 60 6.66 14.60 -15.90
N GLN A 61 6.07 14.29 -17.03
CA GLN A 61 5.72 15.27 -18.07
C GLN A 61 4.62 16.27 -17.66
N GLY A 62 3.83 15.95 -16.64
CA GLY A 62 2.76 16.80 -16.13
C GLY A 62 3.26 17.96 -15.27
N VAL A 63 4.49 17.88 -14.76
CA VAL A 63 5.08 18.91 -13.88
C VAL A 63 6.46 19.30 -14.39
N PRO A 64 6.62 20.52 -14.94
CA PRO A 64 7.91 20.97 -15.47
C PRO A 64 9.05 20.90 -14.45
N GLY A 65 10.11 20.21 -14.80
CA GLY A 65 11.31 20.06 -13.98
C GLY A 65 11.22 18.98 -12.90
N LEU A 66 10.10 18.29 -12.77
CA LEU A 66 9.97 17.13 -11.88
C LEU A 66 10.44 15.86 -12.59
N ALA A 67 11.24 15.06 -11.90
CA ALA A 67 11.72 13.78 -12.40
C ALA A 67 11.89 12.78 -11.26
N LEU A 68 11.77 11.51 -11.57
CA LEU A 68 12.32 10.43 -10.77
C LEU A 68 13.80 10.32 -11.12
N THR A 69 14.68 10.61 -10.20
CA THR A 69 16.12 10.62 -10.47
C THR A 69 16.78 9.38 -9.89
N THR A 70 17.79 8.86 -10.57
CA THR A 70 18.58 7.74 -10.08
C THR A 70 19.46 8.12 -8.89
N ALA A 71 19.63 9.41 -8.63
CA ALA A 71 20.30 9.93 -7.42
C ALA A 71 19.41 9.77 -6.18
N ASP A 72 18.10 10.00 -6.31
CA ASP A 72 17.13 9.86 -5.23
C ASP A 72 16.64 8.42 -5.09
N PHE A 73 16.53 7.70 -6.21
CA PHE A 73 16.01 6.33 -6.32
C PHE A 73 17.00 5.43 -7.07
N PRO A 74 18.15 5.08 -6.47
CA PRO A 74 19.20 4.31 -7.15
C PRO A 74 18.76 2.88 -7.55
N GLU A 75 17.75 2.34 -6.88
CA GLU A 75 17.13 1.05 -7.20
C GLU A 75 16.47 1.02 -8.58
N MET A 76 16.13 2.16 -9.18
CA MET A 76 15.56 2.21 -10.52
C MET A 76 16.44 1.54 -11.57
N VAL A 77 17.76 1.60 -11.41
CA VAL A 77 18.73 1.04 -12.37
C VAL A 77 18.56 -0.46 -12.60
N GLN A 78 18.04 -1.20 -11.61
CA GLN A 78 17.79 -2.65 -11.74
C GLN A 78 16.72 -2.99 -12.79
N TYR A 79 15.85 -2.04 -13.12
CA TYR A 79 14.77 -2.23 -14.10
C TYR A 79 15.15 -1.89 -15.53
N ARG A 80 16.45 -1.65 -15.80
CA ARG A 80 16.95 -1.39 -17.15
C ARG A 80 16.50 -2.48 -18.13
N GLY A 81 15.99 -2.07 -19.29
CA GLY A 81 15.47 -2.96 -20.32
C GLY A 81 14.05 -3.42 -20.13
N GLN A 82 13.43 -3.07 -19.00
CA GLN A 82 12.03 -3.37 -18.72
C GLN A 82 11.12 -2.21 -19.13
N THR A 83 9.84 -2.49 -19.25
CA THR A 83 8.82 -1.45 -19.43
C THR A 83 8.36 -0.97 -18.05
N LEU A 84 8.46 0.32 -17.80
CA LEU A 84 8.01 0.96 -16.56
C LEU A 84 6.74 1.75 -16.82
N ILE A 85 5.90 1.84 -15.81
CA ILE A 85 4.72 2.70 -15.80
C ILE A 85 4.88 3.68 -14.63
N THR A 86 4.83 4.98 -14.91
CA THR A 86 4.87 6.04 -13.90
C THR A 86 3.64 6.94 -14.03
N THR A 87 3.40 7.79 -13.05
CA THR A 87 2.50 8.94 -13.20
C THR A 87 3.18 10.04 -14.01
N ASP A 88 2.41 11.05 -14.43
CA ASP A 88 2.95 12.28 -15.04
C ASP A 88 3.46 13.29 -14.00
N GLY A 89 3.38 12.98 -12.72
CA GLY A 89 3.78 13.83 -11.60
C GLY A 89 2.66 14.71 -11.01
N THR A 90 1.48 14.72 -11.62
CA THR A 90 0.34 15.50 -11.11
C THR A 90 -0.50 14.76 -10.08
N THR A 91 -0.39 13.43 -10.04
CA THR A 91 -1.15 12.53 -9.15
C THR A 91 -0.28 11.38 -8.66
N LEU A 92 -0.81 10.59 -7.73
CA LEU A 92 -0.31 9.22 -7.50
C LEU A 92 -0.51 8.37 -8.76
N LEU A 93 0.25 7.29 -8.91
CA LEU A 93 -0.03 6.26 -9.92
C LEU A 93 -1.16 5.34 -9.44
N GLY A 94 -1.16 4.97 -8.18
CA GLY A 94 -2.12 4.04 -7.57
C GLY A 94 -1.82 2.57 -7.89
N ALA A 95 -0.58 2.24 -8.26
CA ALA A 95 -0.15 0.86 -8.43
C ALA A 95 -0.25 0.09 -7.10
N ASP A 96 0.02 0.74 -6.02
CA ASP A 96 -0.27 0.35 -4.66
C ASP A 96 -1.73 0.70 -4.34
N ASP A 97 -2.66 -0.27 -4.17
CA ASP A 97 -2.43 -1.72 -4.46
C ASP A 97 -3.33 -2.21 -5.61
N LYS A 98 -3.69 -1.32 -6.55
CA LYS A 98 -4.46 -1.74 -7.73
C LYS A 98 -3.70 -2.69 -8.66
N ALA A 99 -2.39 -2.81 -8.49
CA ALA A 99 -1.61 -3.86 -9.14
C ALA A 99 -2.05 -5.24 -8.61
N GLY A 100 -2.10 -5.43 -7.29
CA GLY A 100 -2.59 -6.66 -6.67
C GLY A 100 -4.04 -6.97 -7.03
N VAL A 101 -4.91 -5.96 -7.12
CA VAL A 101 -6.27 -6.14 -7.65
C VAL A 101 -6.25 -6.68 -9.07
N ALA A 102 -5.41 -6.12 -9.95
CA ALA A 102 -5.30 -6.56 -11.33
C ALA A 102 -4.74 -7.98 -11.44
N GLU A 103 -3.71 -8.31 -10.66
CA GLU A 103 -3.12 -9.65 -10.60
C GLU A 103 -4.13 -10.71 -10.17
N ILE A 104 -4.91 -10.44 -9.11
CA ILE A 104 -5.98 -11.33 -8.65
C ILE A 104 -7.03 -11.51 -9.75
N MET A 105 -7.46 -10.43 -10.39
CA MET A 105 -8.52 -10.49 -11.40
C MET A 105 -8.06 -11.20 -12.67
N ASP A 106 -6.79 -11.04 -13.08
CA ASP A 106 -6.21 -11.76 -14.22
C ASP A 106 -6.11 -13.26 -13.92
N ALA A 107 -5.64 -13.62 -12.71
CA ALA A 107 -5.62 -15.01 -12.25
C ALA A 107 -7.03 -15.65 -12.20
N VAL A 108 -8.03 -14.88 -11.72
CA VAL A 108 -9.44 -15.32 -11.72
C VAL A 108 -9.94 -15.56 -13.13
N GLN A 109 -9.67 -14.64 -14.06
CA GLN A 109 -10.04 -14.80 -15.46
C GLN A 109 -9.41 -16.07 -16.05
N TYR A 110 -8.11 -16.25 -15.84
CA TYR A 110 -7.41 -17.45 -16.31
C TYR A 110 -8.02 -18.73 -15.80
N ILE A 111 -8.29 -18.82 -14.50
CA ILE A 111 -8.90 -20.00 -13.86
C ILE A 111 -10.29 -20.30 -14.45
N MET A 112 -11.09 -19.26 -14.68
CA MET A 112 -12.45 -19.40 -15.24
C MET A 112 -12.43 -19.84 -16.72
N GLU A 113 -11.42 -19.44 -17.48
CA GLU A 113 -11.24 -19.81 -18.89
C GLU A 113 -10.59 -21.19 -19.05
N HIS A 114 -9.93 -21.72 -17.99
CA HIS A 114 -9.18 -22.97 -17.99
C HIS A 114 -9.72 -23.98 -16.95
N PRO A 115 -10.89 -24.58 -17.18
CA PRO A 115 -11.49 -25.52 -16.22
C PRO A 115 -10.68 -26.82 -16.00
N GLU A 116 -9.70 -27.09 -16.86
CA GLU A 116 -8.73 -28.17 -16.68
C GLU A 116 -7.72 -27.86 -15.55
N PHE A 117 -7.50 -26.58 -15.20
CA PHE A 117 -6.67 -26.17 -14.07
C PHE A 117 -7.36 -26.56 -12.76
N LYS A 118 -6.79 -27.52 -12.03
CA LYS A 118 -7.39 -28.07 -10.82
C LYS A 118 -6.94 -27.31 -9.58
N HIS A 119 -7.90 -26.80 -8.82
CA HIS A 119 -7.68 -25.99 -7.62
C HIS A 119 -8.64 -26.35 -6.48
N GLY A 120 -8.25 -26.07 -5.26
CA GLY A 120 -9.14 -26.03 -4.10
C GLY A 120 -10.07 -24.81 -4.15
N GLU A 121 -10.82 -24.57 -3.09
CA GLU A 121 -11.62 -23.35 -2.98
C GLU A 121 -10.71 -22.12 -2.90
N ILE A 122 -11.01 -21.09 -3.69
CA ILE A 122 -10.27 -19.83 -3.71
C ILE A 122 -11.21 -18.72 -3.21
N LYS A 123 -10.72 -17.95 -2.24
CA LYS A 123 -11.39 -16.77 -1.71
C LYS A 123 -10.70 -15.52 -2.24
N ILE A 124 -11.50 -14.52 -2.55
CA ILE A 124 -11.03 -13.22 -3.06
C ILE A 124 -11.57 -12.15 -2.12
N GLY A 125 -10.70 -11.26 -1.66
CA GLY A 125 -11.06 -10.13 -0.82
C GLY A 125 -10.51 -8.84 -1.36
N PHE A 126 -11.34 -7.81 -1.53
CA PHE A 126 -10.86 -6.46 -1.75
C PHE A 126 -11.26 -5.57 -0.59
N THR A 127 -10.30 -4.81 -0.07
CA THR A 127 -10.46 -4.04 1.17
C THR A 127 -10.34 -2.54 0.90
N PRO A 128 -11.13 -1.70 1.57
CA PRO A 128 -10.93 -0.26 1.62
C PRO A 128 -10.00 0.12 2.78
N ASP A 129 -9.59 1.40 2.83
CA ASP A 129 -8.96 2.06 3.99
C ASP A 129 -7.65 1.42 4.51
N GLU A 130 -6.92 0.69 3.67
CA GLU A 130 -5.62 0.11 4.06
C GLU A 130 -4.63 1.23 4.38
N GLU A 131 -4.49 2.20 3.52
CA GLU A 131 -3.54 3.30 3.55
C GLU A 131 -3.70 4.25 4.76
N ILE A 132 -4.81 4.14 5.44
CA ILE A 132 -5.06 4.84 6.72
C ILE A 132 -5.07 3.91 7.93
N GLY A 133 -4.57 2.68 7.76
CA GLY A 133 -4.45 1.66 8.81
C GLY A 133 -5.79 1.10 9.30
N ARG A 134 -6.83 1.11 8.46
CA ARG A 134 -8.18 0.66 8.82
C ARG A 134 -8.69 -0.49 7.96
N GLY A 135 -7.90 -0.99 7.05
CA GLY A 135 -8.27 -2.01 6.07
C GLY A 135 -8.84 -3.31 6.65
N VAL A 136 -8.50 -3.64 7.90
CA VAL A 136 -8.99 -4.88 8.55
C VAL A 136 -10.06 -4.66 9.62
N VAL A 137 -10.43 -3.40 9.93
CA VAL A 137 -11.28 -3.07 11.10
C VAL A 137 -12.65 -3.72 11.04
N LYS A 138 -13.20 -3.89 9.85
CA LYS A 138 -14.53 -4.48 9.60
C LYS A 138 -14.45 -5.73 8.73
N PHE A 139 -13.27 -6.22 8.40
CA PHE A 139 -13.11 -7.42 7.58
C PHE A 139 -13.64 -8.65 8.34
N ASP A 140 -14.63 -9.31 7.78
CA ASP A 140 -15.24 -10.50 8.36
C ASP A 140 -14.43 -11.75 7.99
N VAL A 141 -13.47 -12.10 8.84
CA VAL A 141 -12.57 -13.24 8.65
C VAL A 141 -13.32 -14.57 8.60
N GLU A 142 -14.39 -14.73 9.41
CA GLU A 142 -15.19 -15.96 9.43
C GLU A 142 -15.95 -16.13 8.13
N ARG A 143 -16.58 -15.07 7.64
CA ARG A 143 -17.28 -15.07 6.35
C ARG A 143 -16.32 -15.26 5.18
N PHE A 144 -15.13 -14.67 5.23
CA PHE A 144 -14.10 -14.87 4.21
C PHE A 144 -13.70 -16.33 4.10
N GLY A 145 -13.52 -17.02 5.22
CA GLY A 145 -13.46 -18.47 5.32
C GLY A 145 -12.21 -19.11 4.71
N ALA A 146 -11.16 -18.36 4.40
CA ALA A 146 -9.89 -18.91 3.96
C ALA A 146 -9.08 -19.47 5.13
N ARG A 147 -8.41 -20.61 4.94
CA ARG A 147 -7.47 -21.16 5.93
C ARG A 147 -6.15 -20.39 5.94
N TYR A 148 -5.70 -19.96 4.77
CA TYR A 148 -4.52 -19.15 4.54
C TYR A 148 -4.88 -18.06 3.55
N ALA A 149 -4.28 -16.90 3.67
CA ALA A 149 -4.46 -15.83 2.71
C ALA A 149 -3.11 -15.16 2.39
N TYR A 150 -3.00 -14.70 1.16
CA TYR A 150 -1.90 -13.86 0.68
C TYR A 150 -2.46 -12.48 0.38
N THR A 151 -1.85 -11.45 0.94
CA THR A 151 -2.08 -10.07 0.53
C THR A 151 -1.17 -9.78 -0.64
N MET A 152 -1.76 -9.40 -1.77
CA MET A 152 -1.04 -9.12 -3.02
C MET A 152 -0.55 -7.67 -3.07
N ASP A 153 0.13 -7.26 -2.03
CA ASP A 153 0.57 -5.91 -1.72
C ASP A 153 2.07 -5.94 -1.41
N GLY A 154 2.81 -6.51 -2.36
CA GLY A 154 4.23 -6.82 -2.19
C GLY A 154 5.16 -5.82 -2.85
N GLY A 155 6.45 -5.98 -2.59
CA GLY A 155 7.54 -5.22 -3.17
C GLY A 155 8.05 -5.81 -4.48
N ALA A 156 9.19 -6.49 -4.44
CA ALA A 156 9.83 -7.04 -5.62
C ALA A 156 9.14 -8.33 -6.10
N ALA A 157 9.14 -8.55 -7.42
CA ALA A 157 8.60 -9.78 -8.01
C ALA A 157 9.27 -11.04 -7.43
N GLY A 158 8.45 -11.97 -6.92
CA GLY A 158 8.90 -13.22 -6.32
C GLY A 158 9.27 -13.11 -4.83
N GLU A 159 9.11 -11.97 -4.22
CA GLU A 159 9.23 -11.79 -2.78
C GLU A 159 8.02 -12.38 -2.05
N LEU A 160 8.26 -12.99 -0.90
CA LEU A 160 7.26 -13.51 0.00
C LEU A 160 7.61 -13.09 1.43
N GLU A 161 6.81 -12.22 1.98
CA GLU A 161 6.88 -11.83 3.38
C GLU A 161 5.93 -12.70 4.22
N TYR A 162 6.44 -13.26 5.31
CA TYR A 162 5.67 -14.13 6.21
C TYR A 162 5.90 -13.82 7.69
N GLU A 163 6.62 -12.76 7.97
CA GLU A 163 6.83 -12.20 9.29
C GLU A 163 6.10 -10.87 9.44
N ASN A 164 5.73 -10.53 10.67
CA ASN A 164 5.16 -9.24 11.00
C ASN A 164 6.01 -8.54 12.07
N PHE A 165 5.76 -7.28 12.29
CA PHE A 165 6.44 -6.47 13.29
C PHE A 165 5.44 -5.79 14.22
N ASN A 166 5.90 -5.40 15.41
CA ASN A 166 5.11 -4.59 16.31
C ASN A 166 5.31 -3.11 15.99
N ALA A 167 4.22 -2.37 15.89
CA ALA A 167 4.24 -0.93 15.67
C ALA A 167 3.39 -0.21 16.71
N ALA A 168 3.75 1.02 17.03
CA ALA A 168 2.96 1.91 17.87
C ALA A 168 3.08 3.35 17.38
N GLY A 169 1.95 4.04 17.31
CA GLY A 169 1.90 5.48 17.05
C GLY A 169 1.72 6.26 18.34
N ALA A 170 2.34 7.42 18.44
CA ALA A 170 2.13 8.33 19.54
C ALA A 170 1.87 9.77 19.05
N THR A 171 0.85 10.39 19.61
CA THR A 171 0.60 11.83 19.40
C THR A 171 0.96 12.58 20.65
N VAL A 172 1.94 13.49 20.56
CA VAL A 172 2.37 14.33 21.66
C VAL A 172 1.81 15.75 21.48
N LYS A 173 1.00 16.20 22.44
CA LYS A 173 0.47 17.57 22.46
C LYS A 173 1.23 18.38 23.50
N ILE A 174 1.90 19.46 23.05
CA ILE A 174 2.70 20.29 23.93
C ILE A 174 2.03 21.66 24.07
N GLN A 175 1.63 21.98 25.29
CA GLN A 175 1.04 23.28 25.61
C GLN A 175 2.11 24.21 26.14
N GLY A 176 2.48 25.22 25.35
CA GLY A 176 3.36 26.30 25.78
C GLY A 176 2.61 27.42 26.53
N ARG A 177 3.36 28.42 26.96
CA ARG A 177 2.83 29.65 27.53
C ARG A 177 3.33 30.84 26.70
N ASN A 178 2.43 31.48 25.98
CA ASN A 178 2.75 32.67 25.21
C ASN A 178 2.80 33.91 26.10
N ILE A 179 3.81 34.73 25.92
CA ILE A 179 4.02 36.00 26.65
C ILE A 179 4.51 37.06 25.65
N HIS A 180 4.06 38.29 25.80
CA HIS A 180 4.56 39.43 24.99
C HIS A 180 6.10 39.48 25.08
N PRO A 181 6.82 39.61 23.95
CA PRO A 181 8.28 39.52 23.91
C PRO A 181 9.01 40.40 24.95
N GLY A 182 8.51 41.61 25.21
CA GLY A 182 9.09 42.52 26.21
C GLY A 182 9.04 42.02 27.65
N TYR A 183 8.26 40.97 27.95
CA TYR A 183 8.08 40.41 29.28
C TYR A 183 8.33 38.87 29.33
N ALA A 184 8.80 38.31 28.23
CA ALA A 184 8.90 36.87 28.04
C ALA A 184 10.01 36.18 28.86
N LYS A 185 11.08 36.93 29.16
CA LYS A 185 12.26 36.40 29.88
C LYS A 185 11.87 35.72 31.18
N GLY A 186 12.19 34.42 31.32
CA GLY A 186 11.91 33.62 32.49
C GLY A 186 10.42 33.27 32.72
N LYS A 187 9.53 33.64 31.77
CA LYS A 187 8.08 33.43 31.89
C LYS A 187 7.47 32.64 30.73
N MET A 188 7.98 32.82 29.49
CA MET A 188 7.51 32.11 28.32
C MET A 188 7.92 30.66 28.39
N LEU A 189 7.00 29.77 27.95
CA LEU A 189 7.29 28.37 27.66
C LEU A 189 7.13 28.18 26.17
N ASN A 190 8.22 27.98 25.45
CA ASN A 190 8.20 27.76 24.02
C ASN A 190 7.96 26.27 23.75
N ALA A 191 6.77 25.92 23.23
CA ALA A 191 6.39 24.54 22.92
C ALA A 191 7.33 23.89 21.90
N ILE A 192 7.88 24.67 20.95
CA ILE A 192 8.83 24.13 19.96
C ILE A 192 10.11 23.65 20.65
N LEU A 193 10.66 24.43 21.60
CA LEU A 193 11.87 24.02 22.33
C LEU A 193 11.62 22.77 23.17
N ILE A 194 10.47 22.67 23.82
CA ILE A 194 10.07 21.45 24.57
C ILE A 194 9.97 20.24 23.62
N GLY A 195 9.40 20.44 22.41
CA GLY A 195 9.35 19.40 21.40
C GLY A 195 10.73 18.95 20.93
N MET A 196 11.65 19.88 20.74
CA MET A 196 13.05 19.57 20.40
C MET A 196 13.75 18.79 21.50
N GLU A 197 13.56 19.17 22.77
CA GLU A 197 14.10 18.42 23.91
C GLU A 197 13.53 17.01 23.97
N LEU A 198 12.22 16.84 23.78
CA LEU A 198 11.60 15.53 23.70
C LEU A 198 12.20 14.69 22.57
N ASN A 199 12.32 15.26 21.38
CA ASN A 199 12.92 14.55 20.23
C ASN A 199 14.37 14.13 20.50
N ALA A 200 15.13 14.95 21.23
CA ALA A 200 16.51 14.63 21.60
C ALA A 200 16.63 13.46 22.59
N LEU A 201 15.56 13.12 23.30
CA LEU A 201 15.51 11.98 24.21
C LEU A 201 15.22 10.65 23.50
N LEU A 202 14.73 10.70 22.25
CA LEU A 202 14.49 9.49 21.46
C LEU A 202 15.83 8.92 20.98
N PRO A 203 16.05 7.60 21.14
CA PRO A 203 17.24 6.95 20.61
C PRO A 203 17.38 7.19 19.10
N VAL A 204 18.56 7.61 18.67
CA VAL A 204 18.81 7.99 17.27
C VAL A 204 18.62 6.81 16.33
N ASP A 205 19.08 5.64 16.73
CA ASP A 205 19.03 4.38 16.00
C ASP A 205 17.62 3.73 15.95
N GLN A 206 16.62 4.35 16.57
CA GLN A 206 15.22 3.91 16.55
C GLN A 206 14.31 4.91 15.80
N ARG A 207 14.88 5.86 15.11
CA ARG A 207 14.14 6.82 14.29
C ARG A 207 13.98 6.28 12.86
N PRO A 208 12.87 6.64 12.15
CA PRO A 208 12.61 6.11 10.81
C PRO A 208 13.71 6.37 9.78
N GLU A 209 14.51 7.41 9.98
CA GLU A 209 15.61 7.77 9.08
C GLU A 209 16.90 6.95 9.28
N TYR A 210 16.93 6.00 10.21
CA TYR A 210 18.05 5.11 10.54
C TYR A 210 17.58 3.63 10.50
#